data_f14969a6ff17319e4a70ec5b2085cdd0
#
_entry.id   f14969a6ff17319e4a70ec5b2085cdd0
#
_cell.length_a   1.000
_cell.length_b   1.000
_cell.length_c   1.000
_cell.angle_alpha   90.00
_cell.angle_beta   90.00
_cell.angle_gamma   90.00
#
_symmetry.space_group_name_H-M   'P 1'
#
loop_
_entity.id
_entity.type
_entity.pdbx_description
1 polymer ?
#
loop_
_entity_poly.entity_id
_entity_poly.type
_entity_poly.pdbx_seq_one_letter_code
_entity_poly.pdbx_strand_id
1 'polypeptide(L)'
;YLYNTEMPETVGMGKELISAPRLDNLTSVQALLDGIITGEREDGINLIALFDHEEIGSRTKQGAGSMLLRDVVEKIQISLGRDACQVKEALYQSMLLSVDVAHAMHPNQNQKADVTNQPVLNRGFCIKESGNQSYATDCEVVAIVEQICKKEGIAYQKYVNRSDIAGGSTLGAIAGSLMPVPVSYTHLRA
;
A
#
# COMPACT_ATOMS: atom_id res chain seq x y z
N TYR A 1 -14.25 22.87 -1.17
CA TYR A 1 -13.42 21.94 -0.37
C TYR A 1 -12.90 22.66 0.87
N LEU A 2 -12.86 21.94 2.01
CA LEU A 2 -12.18 22.39 3.23
C LEU A 2 -10.89 21.58 3.38
N TYR A 3 -9.81 22.23 3.79
CA TYR A 3 -8.54 21.56 4.03
C TYR A 3 -7.76 22.25 5.16
N ASN A 4 -6.90 21.49 5.82
CA ASN A 4 -6.04 22.00 6.87
C ASN A 4 -4.89 22.83 6.24
N THR A 5 -4.64 24.02 6.79
CA THR A 5 -3.59 24.95 6.36
C THR A 5 -2.41 25.02 7.31
N GLU A 6 -2.37 24.16 8.34
CA GLU A 6 -1.22 24.08 9.23
C GLU A 6 0.04 23.71 8.46
N MET A 7 1.14 24.37 8.80
CA MET A 7 2.43 24.06 8.18
C MET A 7 3.07 22.84 8.85
N PRO A 8 3.78 22.01 8.09
CA PRO A 8 4.55 20.91 8.67
C PRO A 8 5.58 21.41 9.67
N GLU A 9 5.72 20.69 10.77
CA GLU A 9 6.70 20.98 11.82
C GLU A 9 7.36 19.71 12.35
N THR A 10 8.54 19.86 12.93
CA THR A 10 9.20 18.79 13.65
C THR A 10 8.79 18.83 15.12
N VAL A 11 8.42 17.66 15.67
CA VAL A 11 7.94 17.50 17.06
C VAL A 11 8.73 16.43 17.79
N GLY A 12 8.56 16.37 19.10
CA GLY A 12 9.32 15.50 19.99
C GLY A 12 10.45 16.27 20.69
N MET A 13 10.99 15.68 21.76
CA MET A 13 12.06 16.31 22.56
C MET A 13 13.35 16.46 21.75
N GLY A 14 13.63 15.50 20.87
CA GLY A 14 14.77 15.51 19.94
C GLY A 14 14.38 15.95 18.51
N LYS A 15 13.18 16.45 18.30
CA LYS A 15 12.64 16.77 16.97
C LYS A 15 12.67 15.57 16.01
N GLU A 16 12.44 14.40 16.54
CA GLU A 16 12.57 13.11 15.85
C GLU A 16 11.33 12.71 15.03
N LEU A 17 10.24 13.47 15.15
CA LEU A 17 8.99 13.24 14.44
C LEU A 17 8.60 14.43 13.58
N ILE A 18 7.81 14.17 12.55
CA ILE A 18 7.19 15.19 11.71
C ILE A 18 5.69 15.18 11.99
N SER A 19 5.12 16.36 12.24
CA SER A 19 3.69 16.58 12.29
C SER A 19 3.27 17.41 11.08
N ALA A 20 2.37 16.87 10.29
CA ALA A 20 1.85 17.55 9.10
C ALA A 20 0.46 17.02 8.76
N PRO A 21 -0.42 17.86 8.18
CA PRO A 21 -1.67 17.36 7.60
C PRO A 21 -1.36 16.47 6.38
N ARG A 22 -2.20 15.45 6.16
CA ARG A 22 -2.16 14.57 4.98
C ARG A 22 -0.88 13.73 4.81
N LEU A 23 -0.15 13.43 5.89
CA LEU A 23 0.89 12.41 5.85
C LEU A 23 0.29 11.07 5.38
N ASP A 24 -0.88 10.76 5.82
CA ASP A 24 -1.80 9.82 5.22
C ASP A 24 -2.59 10.52 4.10
N ASN A 25 -2.34 10.19 2.84
CA ASN A 25 -1.39 9.20 2.33
C ASN A 25 -0.36 9.82 1.35
N LEU A 26 -0.06 11.11 1.49
CA LEU A 26 0.90 11.79 0.60
C LEU A 26 2.33 11.27 0.74
N THR A 27 2.70 10.70 1.89
CA THR A 27 4.01 10.05 2.05
C THR A 27 4.15 8.83 1.13
N SER A 28 3.11 8.02 1.03
CA SER A 28 3.08 6.87 0.11
C SER A 28 3.04 7.32 -1.35
N VAL A 29 2.29 8.37 -1.66
CA VAL A 29 2.25 8.96 -3.01
C VAL A 29 3.65 9.42 -3.43
N GLN A 30 4.38 10.13 -2.56
CA GLN A 30 5.75 10.57 -2.85
C GLN A 30 6.68 9.38 -3.09
N ALA A 31 6.62 8.36 -2.22
CA ALA A 31 7.45 7.16 -2.38
C ALA A 31 7.18 6.41 -3.69
N LEU A 32 5.91 6.32 -4.09
CA LEU A 32 5.53 5.70 -5.37
C LEU A 32 6.04 6.52 -6.56
N LEU A 33 5.92 7.85 -6.52
CA LEU A 33 6.42 8.74 -7.57
C LEU A 33 7.95 8.65 -7.70
N ASP A 34 8.67 8.69 -6.59
CA ASP A 34 10.13 8.54 -6.59
C ASP A 34 10.53 7.17 -7.15
N GLY A 35 9.81 6.11 -6.75
CA GLY A 35 10.07 4.76 -7.22
C GLY A 35 9.86 4.58 -8.72
N ILE A 36 8.83 5.19 -9.32
CA ILE A 36 8.59 5.05 -10.78
C ILE A 36 9.51 5.94 -11.62
N ILE A 37 9.95 7.08 -11.07
CA ILE A 37 10.86 8.00 -11.77
C ILE A 37 12.29 7.43 -11.80
N THR A 38 12.72 6.80 -10.71
CA THR A 38 14.08 6.28 -10.55
C THR A 38 14.22 4.80 -10.90
N GLY A 39 13.11 4.07 -10.95
CA GLY A 39 13.11 2.63 -11.21
C GLY A 39 13.32 2.31 -12.70
N GLU A 40 14.29 1.48 -12.98
CA GLU A 40 14.51 0.91 -14.31
C GLU A 40 13.96 -0.51 -14.37
N ARG A 41 13.47 -0.91 -15.55
CA ARG A 41 12.96 -2.25 -15.80
C ARG A 41 13.29 -2.67 -17.24
N GLU A 42 13.89 -3.83 -17.38
CA GLU A 42 14.20 -4.40 -18.69
C GLU A 42 12.95 -5.04 -19.34
N ASP A 43 12.17 -5.78 -18.53
CA ASP A 43 10.98 -6.50 -18.97
C ASP A 43 9.74 -6.13 -18.16
N GLY A 44 8.60 -6.04 -18.84
CA GLY A 44 7.30 -5.75 -18.23
C GLY A 44 7.00 -4.27 -18.09
N ILE A 45 6.00 -3.94 -17.26
CA ILE A 45 5.48 -2.58 -17.08
C ILE A 45 5.43 -2.26 -15.60
N ASN A 46 6.04 -1.15 -15.20
CA ASN A 46 5.79 -0.54 -13.92
C ASN A 46 4.62 0.44 -14.08
N LEU A 47 3.62 0.32 -13.22
CA LEU A 47 2.46 1.19 -13.22
C LEU A 47 2.15 1.60 -11.79
N ILE A 48 1.93 2.89 -11.57
CA ILE A 48 1.37 3.39 -10.32
C ILE A 48 -0.06 3.88 -10.57
N ALA A 49 -0.93 3.65 -9.60
CA ALA A 49 -2.30 4.14 -9.59
C ALA A 49 -2.55 4.91 -8.30
N LEU A 50 -2.89 6.18 -8.42
CA LEU A 50 -3.25 7.05 -7.32
C LEU A 50 -4.75 7.27 -7.41
N PHE A 51 -5.48 6.70 -6.44
CA PHE A 51 -6.93 6.74 -6.43
C PHE A 51 -7.46 7.93 -5.63
N ASP A 52 -8.65 8.38 -5.98
CA ASP A 52 -9.43 9.34 -5.22
C ASP A 52 -10.49 8.63 -4.36
N HIS A 53 -11.06 9.35 -3.42
CA HIS A 53 -12.19 8.91 -2.59
C HIS A 53 -11.94 7.67 -1.71
N GLU A 54 -10.69 7.47 -1.28
CA GLU A 54 -10.36 6.39 -0.36
C GLU A 54 -11.15 6.52 0.95
N GLU A 55 -11.13 7.69 1.57
CA GLU A 55 -11.75 8.03 2.86
C GLU A 55 -13.28 7.86 2.90
N ILE A 56 -13.92 7.83 1.76
CA ILE A 56 -15.37 7.59 1.63
C ILE A 56 -15.71 6.22 1.05
N GLY A 57 -14.74 5.29 1.05
CA GLY A 57 -14.92 3.88 0.75
C GLY A 57 -14.66 3.45 -0.69
N SER A 58 -13.97 4.25 -1.49
CA SER A 58 -13.43 3.90 -2.84
C SER A 58 -14.47 3.46 -3.88
N ARG A 59 -15.77 3.72 -3.68
CA ARG A 59 -16.88 3.22 -4.51
C ARG A 59 -17.32 4.17 -5.61
N THR A 60 -16.46 5.08 -6.03
CA THR A 60 -16.73 6.03 -7.12
C THR A 60 -15.99 5.62 -8.38
N LYS A 61 -16.27 6.29 -9.50
CA LYS A 61 -15.56 6.03 -10.77
C LYS A 61 -14.05 6.29 -10.70
N GLN A 62 -13.59 7.13 -9.76
CA GLN A 62 -12.17 7.46 -9.54
C GLN A 62 -11.55 6.63 -8.40
N GLY A 63 -12.36 5.89 -7.66
CA GLY A 63 -11.92 5.08 -6.53
C GLY A 63 -11.39 3.72 -6.95
N ALA A 64 -10.68 3.05 -6.05
CA ALA A 64 -10.12 1.73 -6.29
C ALA A 64 -11.15 0.64 -6.58
N GLY A 65 -12.41 0.84 -6.17
CA GLY A 65 -13.54 -0.05 -6.44
C GLY A 65 -14.15 0.09 -7.84
N SER A 66 -13.57 0.93 -8.71
CA SER A 66 -14.00 1.06 -10.10
C SER A 66 -13.22 0.15 -11.03
N MET A 67 -13.72 -0.01 -12.26
CA MET A 67 -13.02 -0.75 -13.32
C MET A 67 -11.86 0.04 -13.95
N LEU A 68 -11.64 1.31 -13.53
CA LEU A 68 -10.70 2.22 -14.17
C LEU A 68 -9.29 1.63 -14.31
N LEU A 69 -8.73 1.09 -13.22
CA LEU A 69 -7.37 0.52 -13.25
C LEU A 69 -7.31 -0.67 -14.21
N ARG A 70 -8.27 -1.58 -14.13
CA ARG A 70 -8.35 -2.74 -15.01
C ARG A 70 -8.45 -2.31 -16.48
N ASP A 71 -9.33 -1.36 -16.80
CA ASP A 71 -9.54 -0.88 -18.16
C ASP A 71 -8.28 -0.21 -18.72
N VAL A 72 -7.55 0.55 -17.88
CA VAL A 72 -6.28 1.17 -18.27
C VAL A 72 -5.22 0.11 -18.55
N VAL A 73 -5.05 -0.86 -17.66
CA VAL A 73 -4.10 -1.96 -17.85
C VAL A 73 -4.41 -2.75 -19.11
N GLU A 74 -5.68 -3.09 -19.34
CA GLU A 74 -6.11 -3.82 -20.53
C GLU A 74 -5.82 -3.03 -21.81
N LYS A 75 -6.14 -1.73 -21.84
CA LYS A 75 -5.84 -0.86 -23.00
C LYS A 75 -4.35 -0.76 -23.28
N ILE A 76 -3.50 -0.63 -22.25
CA ILE A 76 -2.06 -0.61 -22.41
C ILE A 76 -1.59 -1.93 -23.04
N GLN A 77 -2.02 -3.06 -22.52
CA GLN A 77 -1.62 -4.38 -23.00
C GLN A 77 -2.05 -4.61 -24.46
N ILE A 78 -3.29 -4.25 -24.80
CA ILE A 78 -3.80 -4.34 -26.17
C ILE A 78 -3.00 -3.43 -27.12
N SER A 79 -2.67 -2.21 -26.69
CA SER A 79 -1.86 -1.29 -27.51
C SER A 79 -0.43 -1.81 -27.79
N LEU A 80 0.06 -2.70 -26.92
CA LEU A 80 1.32 -3.43 -27.09
C LEU A 80 1.19 -4.70 -27.95
N GLY A 81 0.02 -4.92 -28.57
CA GLY A 81 -0.25 -6.05 -29.46
C GLY A 81 -0.64 -7.35 -28.79
N ARG A 82 -0.97 -7.35 -27.49
CA ARG A 82 -1.43 -8.54 -26.77
C ARG A 82 -2.89 -8.83 -27.03
N ASP A 83 -3.22 -10.10 -27.21
CA ASP A 83 -4.60 -10.55 -27.27
C ASP A 83 -5.25 -10.67 -25.88
N ALA A 84 -6.55 -10.94 -25.83
CA ALA A 84 -7.31 -11.02 -24.58
C ALA A 84 -6.84 -12.15 -23.64
N CYS A 85 -6.27 -13.24 -24.17
CA CYS A 85 -5.73 -14.33 -23.38
C CYS A 85 -4.41 -13.91 -22.72
N GLN A 86 -3.52 -13.33 -23.50
CA GLN A 86 -2.24 -12.81 -23.05
C GLN A 86 -2.39 -11.69 -22.00
N VAL A 87 -3.43 -10.85 -22.13
CA VAL A 87 -3.75 -9.84 -21.09
C VAL A 87 -4.10 -10.51 -19.77
N LYS A 88 -4.91 -11.56 -19.78
CA LYS A 88 -5.27 -12.29 -18.55
C LYS A 88 -4.06 -12.99 -17.93
N GLU A 89 -3.25 -13.66 -18.74
CA GLU A 89 -2.02 -14.29 -18.28
C GLU A 89 -1.06 -13.27 -17.64
N ALA A 90 -0.91 -12.12 -18.26
CA ALA A 90 -0.08 -11.04 -17.74
C ALA A 90 -0.57 -10.53 -16.38
N LEU A 91 -1.88 -10.47 -16.14
CA LEU A 91 -2.44 -10.11 -14.84
C LEU A 91 -2.09 -11.15 -13.77
N TYR A 92 -2.24 -12.44 -14.04
CA TYR A 92 -1.86 -13.51 -13.11
C TYR A 92 -0.36 -13.52 -12.79
N GLN A 93 0.48 -13.12 -13.73
CA GLN A 93 1.94 -13.02 -13.57
C GLN A 93 2.40 -11.68 -13.00
N SER A 94 1.48 -10.76 -12.78
CA SER A 94 1.76 -9.45 -12.22
C SER A 94 1.74 -9.50 -10.69
N MET A 95 2.21 -8.44 -10.06
CA MET A 95 2.18 -8.23 -8.62
C MET A 95 1.60 -6.84 -8.33
N LEU A 96 0.70 -6.75 -7.37
CA LEU A 96 0.15 -5.51 -6.87
C LEU A 96 0.74 -5.20 -5.49
N LEU A 97 1.42 -4.08 -5.38
CA LEU A 97 1.86 -3.54 -4.12
C LEU A 97 0.93 -2.40 -3.71
N SER A 98 0.14 -2.62 -2.66
CA SER A 98 -0.70 -1.56 -2.09
C SER A 98 0.07 -0.84 -1.00
N VAL A 99 0.22 0.47 -1.17
CA VAL A 99 1.04 1.31 -0.28
C VAL A 99 0.15 2.35 0.40
N ASP A 100 0.19 2.36 1.72
CA ASP A 100 -0.62 3.23 2.57
C ASP A 100 0.15 3.60 3.85
N VAL A 101 -0.48 4.22 4.84
CA VAL A 101 0.12 4.58 6.12
C VAL A 101 -0.44 3.71 7.25
N ALA A 102 0.45 3.14 8.07
CA ALA A 102 0.08 2.28 9.18
C ALA A 102 0.13 3.01 10.52
N HIS A 103 -0.78 2.65 11.42
CA HIS A 103 -0.67 3.06 12.81
C HIS A 103 0.57 2.46 13.47
N ALA A 104 1.30 3.27 14.22
CA ALA A 104 2.23 2.78 15.21
C ALA A 104 1.50 2.39 16.51
N MET A 105 2.15 1.60 17.33
CA MET A 105 1.70 1.35 18.71
C MET A 105 1.65 2.69 19.47
N HIS A 106 0.47 3.02 20.00
CA HIS A 106 0.30 4.22 20.80
C HIS A 106 0.74 3.95 22.25
N PRO A 107 1.67 4.73 22.82
CA PRO A 107 2.23 4.44 24.14
C PRO A 107 1.20 4.33 25.27
N ASN A 108 0.14 5.14 25.20
CA ASN A 108 -0.93 5.16 26.20
C ASN A 108 -2.11 4.24 25.87
N GLN A 109 -2.06 3.51 24.75
CA GLN A 109 -3.14 2.63 24.29
C GLN A 109 -2.58 1.34 23.64
N ASN A 110 -1.54 0.79 24.22
CA ASN A 110 -0.88 -0.42 23.74
C ASN A 110 -1.82 -1.63 23.65
N GLN A 111 -2.89 -1.65 24.46
CA GLN A 111 -3.93 -2.69 24.43
C GLN A 111 -4.73 -2.73 23.12
N LYS A 112 -4.63 -1.68 22.27
CA LYS A 112 -5.27 -1.67 20.96
C LYS A 112 -4.43 -2.37 19.88
N ALA A 113 -3.13 -2.57 20.13
CA ALA A 113 -2.25 -3.30 19.23
C ALA A 113 -2.35 -4.82 19.47
N ASP A 114 -1.96 -5.60 18.47
CA ASP A 114 -1.73 -7.03 18.65
C ASP A 114 -0.63 -7.28 19.70
N VAL A 115 -0.75 -8.37 20.44
CA VAL A 115 0.16 -8.67 21.58
C VAL A 115 1.59 -8.97 21.10
N THR A 116 1.73 -9.55 19.92
CA THR A 116 3.01 -10.03 19.36
C THR A 116 3.56 -9.15 18.26
N ASN A 117 2.70 -8.40 17.58
CA ASN A 117 3.07 -7.53 16.47
C ASN A 117 2.79 -6.06 16.82
N GLN A 118 3.74 -5.46 17.50
CA GLN A 118 3.66 -4.08 17.98
C GLN A 118 4.61 -3.18 17.21
N PRO A 119 4.17 -2.64 16.10
CA PRO A 119 5.00 -1.82 15.25
C PRO A 119 5.36 -0.46 15.90
N VAL A 120 6.60 -0.03 15.76
CA VAL A 120 7.18 1.18 16.37
C VAL A 120 7.58 2.18 15.29
N LEU A 121 7.36 3.49 15.53
CA LEU A 121 7.83 4.56 14.64
C LEU A 121 9.34 4.48 14.40
N ASN A 122 9.80 4.90 13.24
CA ASN A 122 11.21 4.92 12.84
C ASN A 122 11.92 3.56 12.78
N ARG A 123 11.16 2.44 12.71
CA ARG A 123 11.70 1.08 12.59
C ARG A 123 11.43 0.42 11.24
N GLY A 124 11.24 1.21 10.21
CA GLY A 124 10.94 0.75 8.86
C GLY A 124 9.45 0.63 8.58
N PHE A 125 9.11 0.32 7.36
CA PHE A 125 7.71 0.16 6.94
C PHE A 125 7.09 -1.15 7.47
N CYS A 126 5.78 -1.28 7.38
CA CYS A 126 5.06 -2.47 7.79
C CYS A 126 4.58 -3.29 6.62
N ILE A 127 4.84 -4.60 6.65
CA ILE A 127 4.12 -5.58 5.86
C ILE A 127 2.90 -6.00 6.66
N LYS A 128 1.71 -5.77 6.10
CA LYS A 128 0.45 -5.92 6.82
C LYS A 128 -0.27 -7.20 6.40
N GLU A 129 -0.66 -7.97 7.39
CA GLU A 129 -1.38 -9.23 7.22
C GLU A 129 -2.68 -9.22 8.05
N SER A 130 -3.66 -10.00 7.63
CA SER A 130 -4.92 -10.17 8.35
C SER A 130 -5.42 -11.61 8.20
N GLY A 131 -5.74 -12.24 9.30
CA GLY A 131 -6.24 -13.63 9.30
C GLY A 131 -7.58 -13.82 8.56
N ASN A 132 -8.38 -12.78 8.43
CA ASN A 132 -9.64 -12.79 7.66
C ASN A 132 -9.46 -12.29 6.22
N GLN A 133 -8.23 -12.14 5.75
CA GLN A 133 -7.89 -11.65 4.40
C GLN A 133 -8.43 -10.27 4.05
N SER A 134 -8.70 -9.41 5.04
CA SER A 134 -9.12 -8.02 4.80
C SER A 134 -8.10 -7.21 3.98
N TYR A 135 -6.88 -7.68 3.90
CA TYR A 135 -5.81 -7.09 3.10
C TYR A 135 -5.49 -7.88 1.83
N ALA A 136 -6.16 -9.01 1.59
CA ALA A 136 -5.88 -9.89 0.46
C ALA A 136 -4.38 -10.22 0.26
N THR A 137 -3.63 -10.33 1.38
CA THR A 137 -2.18 -10.51 1.35
C THR A 137 -1.82 -11.90 0.85
N ASP A 138 -1.00 -11.95 -0.19
CA ASP A 138 -0.46 -13.17 -0.77
C ASP A 138 0.93 -13.48 -0.22
N CYS A 139 1.15 -14.72 0.22
CA CYS A 139 2.40 -15.13 0.85
C CYS A 139 3.60 -15.09 -0.11
N GLU A 140 3.39 -15.35 -1.40
CA GLU A 140 4.45 -15.27 -2.41
C GLU A 140 4.94 -13.83 -2.58
N VAL A 141 4.01 -12.88 -2.68
CA VAL A 141 4.35 -11.45 -2.80
C VAL A 141 5.02 -10.93 -1.53
N VAL A 142 4.55 -11.36 -0.36
CA VAL A 142 5.23 -11.05 0.92
C VAL A 142 6.67 -11.56 0.92
N ALA A 143 6.89 -12.79 0.48
CA ALA A 143 8.23 -13.37 0.42
C ALA A 143 9.16 -12.60 -0.54
N ILE A 144 8.64 -12.13 -1.67
CA ILE A 144 9.38 -11.29 -2.62
C ILE A 144 9.78 -9.96 -1.95
N VAL A 145 8.83 -9.28 -1.31
CA VAL A 145 9.08 -8.01 -0.60
C VAL A 145 10.11 -8.20 0.50
N GLU A 146 9.99 -9.25 1.32
CA GLU A 146 10.97 -9.54 2.36
C GLU A 146 12.37 -9.83 1.80
N GLN A 147 12.48 -10.54 0.69
CA GLN A 147 13.76 -10.79 0.03
C GLN A 147 14.41 -9.51 -0.48
N ILE A 148 13.62 -8.61 -1.10
CA ILE A 148 14.10 -7.29 -1.53
C ILE A 148 14.62 -6.52 -0.32
N CYS A 149 13.85 -6.45 0.75
CA CYS A 149 14.26 -5.76 1.97
C CYS A 149 15.56 -6.30 2.55
N LYS A 150 15.70 -7.62 2.63
CA LYS A 150 16.93 -8.26 3.12
C LYS A 150 18.13 -7.97 2.22
N LYS A 151 17.95 -8.02 0.90
CA LYS A 151 19.00 -7.76 -0.08
C LYS A 151 19.48 -6.31 -0.03
N GLU A 152 18.55 -5.37 0.07
CA GLU A 152 18.84 -3.93 0.01
C GLU A 152 19.05 -3.30 1.41
N GLY A 153 19.01 -4.09 2.48
CA GLY A 153 19.16 -3.60 3.86
C GLY A 153 18.04 -2.67 4.32
N ILE A 154 16.83 -2.83 3.76
CA ILE A 154 15.66 -2.00 4.09
C ILE A 154 15.01 -2.55 5.34
N ALA A 155 14.85 -1.69 6.35
CA ALA A 155 14.17 -2.06 7.58
C ALA A 155 12.67 -2.21 7.36
N TYR A 156 12.10 -3.29 7.87
CA TYR A 156 10.66 -3.54 7.83
C TYR A 156 10.17 -4.22 9.11
N GLN A 157 8.87 -4.17 9.34
CA GLN A 157 8.19 -4.79 10.47
C GLN A 157 6.95 -5.53 9.96
N LYS A 158 6.50 -6.54 10.71
CA LYS A 158 5.20 -7.16 10.47
C LYS A 158 4.13 -6.45 11.27
N TYR A 159 2.96 -6.34 10.67
CA TYR A 159 1.77 -5.76 11.29
C TYR A 159 0.60 -6.73 11.14
N VAL A 160 -0.02 -7.04 12.24
CA VAL A 160 -1.28 -7.79 12.29
C VAL A 160 -2.27 -7.00 13.12
N ASN A 161 -3.49 -6.87 12.64
CA ASN A 161 -4.55 -6.30 13.48
C ASN A 161 -4.89 -7.25 14.62
N ARG A 162 -5.25 -6.70 15.75
CA ARG A 162 -5.88 -7.46 16.82
C ARG A 162 -7.12 -8.18 16.31
N SER A 163 -7.25 -9.48 16.58
CA SER A 163 -8.25 -10.34 15.94
C SER A 163 -9.71 -9.97 16.28
N ASP A 164 -9.94 -9.27 17.39
CA ASP A 164 -11.25 -8.82 17.85
C ASP A 164 -11.58 -7.38 17.41
N ILE A 165 -10.68 -6.72 16.69
CA ILE A 165 -10.89 -5.37 16.16
C ILE A 165 -10.90 -5.45 14.63
N ALA A 166 -11.99 -5.01 14.04
CA ALA A 166 -12.07 -4.91 12.60
C ALA A 166 -11.06 -3.86 12.09
N GLY A 167 -10.19 -4.27 11.19
CA GLY A 167 -9.33 -3.35 10.46
C GLY A 167 -10.09 -2.69 9.31
N GLY A 168 -9.64 -1.49 8.90
CA GLY A 168 -10.12 -0.87 7.66
C GLY A 168 -9.79 -1.76 6.45
N SER A 169 -10.66 -1.77 5.46
CA SER A 169 -10.34 -2.32 4.14
C SER A 169 -9.55 -1.28 3.37
N THR A 170 -8.61 -1.72 2.56
CA THR A 170 -7.71 -0.81 1.86
C THR A 170 -7.73 -1.05 0.34
N LEU A 171 -7.10 -0.14 -0.40
CA LEU A 171 -7.12 -0.09 -1.87
C LEU A 171 -6.77 -1.42 -2.53
N GLY A 172 -5.75 -2.13 -2.03
CA GLY A 172 -5.30 -3.37 -2.66
C GLY A 172 -6.28 -4.53 -2.56
N ALA A 173 -6.98 -4.68 -1.43
CA ALA A 173 -8.03 -5.69 -1.30
C ALA A 173 -9.19 -5.39 -2.25
N ILE A 174 -9.54 -4.12 -2.39
CA ILE A 174 -10.61 -3.68 -3.29
C ILE A 174 -10.19 -3.88 -4.75
N ALA A 175 -9.01 -3.38 -5.15
CA ALA A 175 -8.50 -3.53 -6.51
C ALA A 175 -8.23 -5.01 -6.86
N GLY A 176 -7.69 -5.79 -5.93
CA GLY A 176 -7.43 -7.23 -6.10
C GLY A 176 -8.70 -8.06 -6.30
N SER A 177 -9.85 -7.60 -5.81
CA SER A 177 -11.14 -8.24 -6.10
C SER A 177 -11.63 -8.01 -7.55
N LEU A 178 -11.12 -6.99 -8.22
CA LEU A 178 -11.48 -6.64 -9.60
C LEU A 178 -10.46 -7.17 -10.63
N MET A 179 -9.25 -7.45 -10.16
CA MET A 179 -8.17 -8.01 -10.99
C MET A 179 -7.52 -9.18 -10.24
N PRO A 180 -7.34 -10.35 -10.87
CA PRO A 180 -6.75 -11.53 -10.25
C PRO A 180 -5.22 -11.41 -10.20
N VAL A 181 -4.71 -10.45 -9.42
CA VAL A 181 -3.28 -10.22 -9.20
C VAL A 181 -2.91 -10.57 -7.76
N PRO A 182 -1.81 -11.26 -7.51
CA PRO A 182 -1.26 -11.41 -6.17
C PRO A 182 -0.95 -10.05 -5.53
N VAL A 183 -1.32 -9.89 -4.26
CA VAL A 183 -1.27 -8.61 -3.56
C VAL A 183 -0.35 -8.69 -2.35
N SER A 184 0.45 -7.65 -2.10
CA SER A 184 1.06 -7.38 -0.81
C SER A 184 0.67 -6.01 -0.30
N TYR A 185 0.49 -5.96 0.99
CA TYR A 185 0.22 -4.73 1.72
C TYR A 185 1.47 -4.24 2.41
N THR A 186 1.90 -3.05 2.01
CA THR A 186 2.98 -2.34 2.68
C THR A 186 2.49 -0.99 3.15
N HIS A 187 2.88 -0.60 4.36
CA HIS A 187 2.49 0.66 4.93
C HIS A 187 3.72 1.45 5.35
N LEU A 188 3.87 2.64 4.78
CA LEU A 188 4.78 3.63 5.30
C LEU A 188 4.30 4.09 6.66
N ARG A 189 5.19 4.62 7.50
CA ARG A 189 4.83 5.10 8.81
C ARG A 189 4.97 6.59 8.90
N ALA A 190 3.87 7.21 9.23
CA ALA A 190 3.85 8.56 9.75
C ALA A 190 4.00 8.54 11.28
#